data_52ca9bb45a11989db9068374cb443cfb
#
_entry.id   52ca9bb45a11989db9068374cb443cfb
#
_cell.length_a   1.000
_cell.length_b   1.000
_cell.length_c   1.000
_cell.angle_alpha   90.00
_cell.angle_beta   90.00
_cell.angle_gamma   90.00
#
_symmetry.space_group_name_H-M   'P 1'
#
loop_
_entity.id
_entity.type
_entity.pdbx_description
1 polymer ?
#
loop_
_entity_poly.entity_id
_entity_poly.type
_entity_poly.pdbx_seq_one_letter_code
_entity_poly.pdbx_strand_id
1 'polypeptide(L)'
;SNRMQFPPVSRAVSAGFGEEGAGGATTAPPIRSPLRRDAGRIAPYPGPVTLSTTSAASSDAPQSNDPSAGSAPPSPPLPAPYSSIGRIPVTEVFPVVEDGRWPAKAVPREVFPIRATVFREGHDRFGATAVLVRPDGTDGPSARMVEILPGLDRYEARLAADAPGDWGLRVEGWSDPYGTWSHDAGIKVPAGVDVDLMLEEGARIMDRAAAVPGREEADAAVLTDAAAALRDESAPAVQRLGAGLSEDVVAVLDRLPLRDHVSPSATYPLQ
;
A
#
# COMPACT_ATOMS: atom_id res chain seq x y z
N SER A 1 11.25 24.98 49.54
CA SER A 1 10.18 25.98 49.32
C SER A 1 10.59 26.92 48.19
N ASN A 2 10.13 26.68 47.01
CA ASN A 2 10.12 27.71 45.97
C ASN A 2 8.95 27.43 45.03
N ARG A 3 7.86 28.20 45.23
CA ARG A 3 6.68 28.24 44.39
C ARG A 3 6.97 29.14 43.20
N MET A 4 6.97 28.60 41.98
CA MET A 4 6.85 29.40 40.76
C MET A 4 5.39 29.65 40.45
N GLN A 5 5.02 30.94 40.45
CA GLN A 5 3.71 31.46 40.04
C GLN A 5 3.70 31.64 38.53
N PHE A 6 2.63 31.15 37.88
CA PHE A 6 2.31 31.45 36.47
C PHE A 6 1.32 32.64 36.42
N PRO A 7 1.47 33.56 35.46
CA PRO A 7 0.55 34.68 35.29
C PRO A 7 -0.70 34.26 34.50
N PRO A 8 -1.85 35.00 34.66
CA PRO A 8 -3.11 34.66 34.06
C PRO A 8 -3.23 35.06 32.58
N VAL A 9 -3.94 34.23 31.79
CA VAL A 9 -4.26 34.48 30.39
C VAL A 9 -5.40 35.52 30.29
N SER A 10 -5.13 36.58 29.53
CA SER A 10 -6.04 37.71 29.28
C SER A 10 -7.12 37.32 28.26
N ARG A 11 -8.36 37.64 28.62
CA ARG A 11 -9.58 37.62 27.80
C ARG A 11 -9.46 38.66 26.68
N ALA A 12 -9.71 38.30 25.43
CA ALA A 12 -9.96 39.25 24.35
C ALA A 12 -11.48 39.38 24.10
N VAL A 13 -11.85 40.61 23.96
CA VAL A 13 -13.17 41.21 23.93
C VAL A 13 -13.83 41.08 22.55
N SER A 14 -15.14 40.83 22.58
CA SER A 14 -16.11 40.93 21.48
C SER A 14 -16.38 42.40 21.12
N ALA A 15 -16.38 42.71 19.81
CA ALA A 15 -17.11 43.84 19.17
C ALA A 15 -17.10 43.54 17.66
N GLY A 16 -18.14 43.72 16.89
CA GLY A 16 -19.37 44.42 16.94
C GLY A 16 -19.92 44.49 15.50
N PHE A 17 -21.20 44.41 15.34
CA PHE A 17 -22.01 44.51 14.13
C PHE A 17 -21.70 45.71 13.23
N GLY A 18 -21.89 45.53 11.91
CA GLY A 18 -22.05 46.59 10.90
C GLY A 18 -22.60 45.99 9.60
N GLU A 19 -23.94 46.13 9.41
CA GLU A 19 -24.64 45.98 8.14
C GLU A 19 -24.45 47.23 7.27
N GLU A 20 -24.36 47.01 5.95
CA GLU A 20 -24.84 47.81 4.81
C GLU A 20 -23.95 47.44 3.60
N GLY A 21 -24.40 47.13 2.43
CA GLY A 21 -25.48 47.45 1.61
C GLY A 21 -25.14 47.09 0.16
N ALA A 22 -26.11 46.58 -0.55
CA ALA A 22 -26.38 46.71 -1.98
C ALA A 22 -25.37 46.40 -3.07
N GLY A 23 -25.68 45.38 -3.91
CA GLY A 23 -25.77 45.57 -5.34
C GLY A 23 -24.53 45.26 -6.17
N GLY A 24 -24.58 44.17 -6.92
CA GLY A 24 -23.66 43.90 -8.00
C GLY A 24 -23.77 42.49 -8.55
N ALA A 25 -24.81 42.24 -9.33
CA ALA A 25 -24.88 41.00 -10.13
C ALA A 25 -23.82 41.05 -11.25
N THR A 26 -22.73 40.32 -11.10
CA THR A 26 -21.80 40.09 -12.18
C THR A 26 -22.07 38.70 -12.76
N THR A 27 -22.70 38.74 -13.94
CA THR A 27 -22.99 37.58 -14.79
C THR A 27 -21.66 36.95 -15.26
N ALA A 28 -21.40 35.72 -14.84
CA ALA A 28 -20.29 34.94 -15.38
C ALA A 28 -20.61 34.50 -16.81
N PRO A 29 -19.62 34.52 -17.75
CA PRO A 29 -19.84 34.06 -19.11
C PRO A 29 -20.01 32.53 -19.18
N PRO A 30 -20.75 32.02 -20.20
CA PRO A 30 -20.99 30.57 -20.32
C PRO A 30 -19.73 29.83 -20.70
N ILE A 31 -19.46 28.76 -19.94
CA ILE A 31 -18.40 27.79 -20.24
C ILE A 31 -18.75 27.06 -21.54
N ARG A 32 -17.97 27.29 -22.58
CA ARG A 32 -18.05 26.55 -23.83
C ARG A 32 -17.58 25.11 -23.59
N SER A 33 -18.47 24.14 -23.81
CA SER A 33 -18.15 22.72 -23.87
C SER A 33 -17.12 22.44 -24.94
N PRO A 34 -16.06 21.65 -24.71
CA PRO A 34 -15.17 21.22 -25.77
C PRO A 34 -15.83 20.12 -26.63
N LEU A 35 -15.61 20.29 -27.92
CA LEU A 35 -15.98 19.47 -29.05
C LEU A 35 -15.97 17.94 -28.78
N ARG A 36 -17.06 17.30 -29.20
CA ARG A 36 -17.13 15.84 -29.44
C ARG A 36 -15.96 15.45 -30.36
N ARG A 37 -15.06 14.62 -29.87
CA ARG A 37 -14.13 13.89 -30.73
C ARG A 37 -14.83 12.64 -31.24
N ASP A 38 -14.78 12.50 -32.55
CA ASP A 38 -15.27 11.36 -33.31
C ASP A 38 -14.80 10.03 -32.73
N ALA A 39 -15.74 9.13 -32.53
CA ALA A 39 -15.48 7.72 -32.23
C ALA A 39 -14.86 7.06 -33.46
N GLY A 40 -13.54 7.01 -33.51
CA GLY A 40 -12.81 6.20 -34.48
C GLY A 40 -13.20 4.74 -34.34
N ARG A 41 -13.68 4.14 -35.43
CA ARG A 41 -14.01 2.73 -35.57
C ARG A 41 -12.81 1.88 -35.18
N ILE A 42 -12.95 1.07 -34.12
CA ILE A 42 -12.03 0.00 -33.79
C ILE A 42 -12.26 -1.12 -34.81
N ALA A 43 -11.24 -1.45 -35.59
CA ALA A 43 -11.25 -2.61 -36.47
C ALA A 43 -11.33 -3.91 -35.68
N PRO A 44 -12.06 -4.95 -36.16
CA PRO A 44 -12.15 -6.21 -35.45
C PRO A 44 -10.82 -6.97 -35.47
N TYR A 45 -10.45 -7.56 -34.33
CA TYR A 45 -9.30 -8.47 -34.18
C TYR A 45 -9.43 -9.65 -35.16
N PRO A 46 -8.33 -10.08 -35.80
CA PRO A 46 -8.34 -11.29 -36.61
C PRO A 46 -8.56 -12.52 -35.70
N GLY A 47 -9.48 -13.36 -36.09
CA GLY A 47 -9.83 -14.62 -35.43
C GLY A 47 -8.68 -15.64 -35.41
N PRO A 48 -8.85 -16.75 -34.66
CA PRO A 48 -7.79 -17.72 -34.44
C PRO A 48 -7.36 -18.42 -35.74
N VAL A 49 -6.02 -18.44 -35.94
CA VAL A 49 -5.39 -19.18 -37.03
C VAL A 49 -5.44 -20.66 -36.69
N THR A 50 -6.24 -21.41 -37.42
CA THR A 50 -6.26 -22.88 -37.37
C THR A 50 -5.00 -23.39 -38.07
N LEU A 51 -4.06 -23.99 -37.32
CA LEU A 51 -2.95 -24.75 -37.87
C LEU A 51 -3.49 -26.14 -38.31
N SER A 52 -3.57 -26.34 -39.62
CA SER A 52 -3.81 -27.66 -40.21
C SER A 52 -2.59 -28.53 -40.06
N THR A 53 -2.70 -29.61 -39.31
CA THR A 53 -1.69 -30.68 -39.24
C THR A 53 -1.82 -31.55 -40.50
N THR A 54 -0.86 -31.44 -41.42
CA THR A 54 -0.71 -32.40 -42.51
C THR A 54 0.21 -33.48 -42.05
N SER A 55 -0.33 -34.69 -41.87
CA SER A 55 0.43 -35.92 -41.66
C SER A 55 1.06 -36.34 -42.98
N ALA A 56 2.34 -36.53 -43.06
CA ALA A 56 3.03 -37.25 -44.14
C ALA A 56 4.00 -38.27 -43.55
N ALA A 57 3.81 -39.48 -43.97
CA ALA A 57 4.51 -40.68 -43.52
C ALA A 57 5.88 -40.86 -44.16
N SER A 58 6.71 -41.55 -43.41
CA SER A 58 7.79 -42.50 -43.80
C SER A 58 8.77 -42.13 -44.88
N SER A 59 10.07 -42.12 -44.51
CA SER A 59 11.07 -42.93 -45.23
C SER A 59 12.36 -43.04 -44.41
N ASP A 60 12.89 -44.28 -44.42
CA ASP A 60 14.17 -44.71 -43.87
C ASP A 60 15.34 -43.80 -44.23
N ALA A 61 16.20 -43.57 -43.24
CA ALA A 61 17.59 -43.15 -43.46
C ALA A 61 18.52 -43.80 -42.43
N PRO A 62 19.73 -44.14 -42.81
CA PRO A 62 20.59 -45.05 -42.07
C PRO A 62 21.24 -44.39 -40.85
N GLN A 63 21.37 -45.19 -39.79
CA GLN A 63 22.09 -44.83 -38.56
C GLN A 63 23.58 -44.70 -38.86
N SER A 64 24.13 -43.49 -38.73
CA SER A 64 25.56 -43.26 -38.59
C SER A 64 25.89 -43.07 -37.11
N ASN A 65 26.58 -44.04 -36.52
CA ASN A 65 27.21 -43.96 -35.21
C ASN A 65 28.40 -43.01 -35.27
N ASP A 66 28.21 -41.77 -34.79
CA ASP A 66 29.33 -40.86 -34.53
C ASP A 66 29.49 -40.69 -32.98
N PRO A 67 30.63 -41.17 -32.41
CA PRO A 67 30.86 -41.17 -30.96
C PRO A 67 31.43 -39.85 -30.40
N SER A 68 31.23 -38.71 -31.05
CA SER A 68 31.74 -37.42 -30.56
C SER A 68 30.68 -36.35 -30.39
N ALA A 69 29.51 -36.76 -29.89
CA ALA A 69 28.53 -35.76 -29.40
C ALA A 69 29.00 -35.25 -28.03
N GLY A 70 29.79 -34.19 -28.03
CA GLY A 70 30.07 -33.41 -26.83
C GLY A 70 28.75 -32.99 -26.14
N SER A 71 28.63 -33.37 -24.87
CA SER A 71 27.48 -33.06 -24.04
C SER A 71 27.22 -31.54 -24.09
N ALA A 72 26.13 -31.12 -24.68
CA ALA A 72 25.71 -29.74 -24.65
C ALA A 72 25.58 -29.30 -23.17
N PRO A 73 26.01 -28.08 -22.81
CA PRO A 73 25.82 -27.58 -21.45
C PRO A 73 24.34 -27.67 -21.08
N PRO A 74 24.02 -28.03 -19.82
CA PRO A 74 22.63 -28.08 -19.38
C PRO A 74 21.95 -26.72 -19.63
N SER A 75 20.82 -26.75 -20.30
CA SER A 75 20.01 -25.55 -20.48
C SER A 75 19.74 -24.92 -19.11
N PRO A 76 19.84 -23.58 -18.96
CA PRO A 76 19.51 -22.94 -17.72
C PRO A 76 18.10 -23.36 -17.33
N PRO A 77 17.83 -23.58 -16.03
CA PRO A 77 16.50 -23.93 -15.58
C PRO A 77 15.52 -22.87 -16.06
N LEU A 78 14.43 -23.32 -16.67
CA LEU A 78 13.32 -22.42 -17.02
C LEU A 78 12.93 -21.62 -15.76
N PRO A 79 12.69 -20.31 -15.87
CA PRO A 79 12.20 -19.54 -14.75
C PRO A 79 10.98 -20.26 -14.17
N ALA A 80 10.97 -20.40 -12.85
CA ALA A 80 9.88 -21.09 -12.16
C ALA A 80 8.54 -20.53 -12.65
N PRO A 81 7.56 -21.38 -12.98
CA PRO A 81 6.30 -20.91 -13.50
C PRO A 81 5.65 -20.03 -12.44
N TYR A 82 5.52 -18.75 -12.74
CA TYR A 82 4.77 -17.74 -12.04
C TYR A 82 4.91 -17.82 -10.51
N SER A 83 5.71 -16.93 -9.93
CA SER A 83 5.61 -16.64 -8.50
C SER A 83 4.13 -16.47 -8.18
N SER A 84 3.62 -17.20 -7.17
CA SER A 84 2.23 -17.11 -6.77
C SER A 84 1.90 -15.63 -6.57
N ILE A 85 1.03 -15.11 -7.44
CA ILE A 85 0.53 -13.74 -7.28
C ILE A 85 -0.25 -13.76 -5.96
N GLY A 86 0.22 -13.02 -4.97
CA GLY A 86 -0.46 -12.86 -3.70
C GLY A 86 -1.84 -12.18 -3.89
N ARG A 87 -2.62 -12.12 -2.81
CA ARG A 87 -3.92 -11.43 -2.83
C ARG A 87 -3.82 -9.95 -3.18
N ILE A 88 -2.65 -9.36 -3.01
CA ILE A 88 -2.37 -7.94 -3.29
C ILE A 88 -1.16 -7.93 -4.22
N PRO A 89 -1.38 -7.93 -5.55
CA PRO A 89 -0.32 -7.89 -6.52
C PRO A 89 0.55 -6.64 -6.37
N VAL A 90 1.85 -6.85 -6.48
CA VAL A 90 2.87 -5.79 -6.53
C VAL A 90 3.58 -5.91 -7.87
N THR A 91 3.50 -4.88 -8.68
CA THR A 91 4.08 -4.83 -10.02
C THR A 91 4.85 -3.53 -10.25
N GLU A 92 5.59 -3.45 -11.34
CA GLU A 92 6.31 -2.24 -11.75
C GLU A 92 7.19 -1.62 -10.65
N VAL A 93 7.91 -2.47 -9.90
CA VAL A 93 8.81 -2.01 -8.84
C VAL A 93 9.96 -1.20 -9.45
N PHE A 94 10.27 -0.06 -8.86
CA PHE A 94 11.38 0.82 -9.23
C PHE A 94 12.18 1.20 -7.98
N PRO A 95 13.54 1.26 -8.05
CA PRO A 95 14.38 1.01 -9.22
C PRO A 95 14.66 -0.49 -9.43
N VAL A 96 14.44 -0.95 -10.64
CA VAL A 96 14.78 -2.32 -11.09
C VAL A 96 15.39 -2.24 -12.48
N VAL A 97 16.47 -2.95 -12.72
CA VAL A 97 17.18 -2.97 -14.00
C VAL A 97 17.04 -4.35 -14.63
N GLU A 98 16.48 -4.41 -15.86
CA GLU A 98 16.25 -5.65 -16.62
C GLU A 98 15.62 -6.77 -15.75
N ASP A 99 14.46 -6.46 -15.15
CA ASP A 99 13.71 -7.38 -14.28
C ASP A 99 14.52 -7.95 -13.10
N GLY A 100 15.50 -7.18 -12.63
CA GLY A 100 16.36 -7.58 -11.50
C GLY A 100 17.57 -8.40 -11.91
N ARG A 101 17.88 -8.50 -13.20
CA ARG A 101 19.08 -9.17 -13.69
C ARG A 101 20.36 -8.45 -13.26
N TRP A 102 20.29 -7.13 -13.18
CA TRP A 102 21.41 -6.28 -12.77
C TRP A 102 21.03 -5.45 -11.54
N PRO A 103 21.97 -5.20 -10.64
CA PRO A 103 21.70 -4.34 -9.49
C PRO A 103 21.41 -2.90 -9.95
N ALA A 104 20.39 -2.30 -9.39
CA ALA A 104 20.20 -0.86 -9.46
C ALA A 104 21.21 -0.17 -8.55
N LYS A 105 21.71 1.00 -8.96
CA LYS A 105 22.69 1.76 -8.19
C LYS A 105 22.02 2.58 -7.09
N ALA A 106 22.57 2.49 -5.87
CA ALA A 106 22.18 3.31 -4.74
C ALA A 106 23.43 3.73 -3.97
N VAL A 107 23.52 5.01 -3.62
CA VAL A 107 24.64 5.50 -2.81
C VAL A 107 24.25 5.39 -1.34
N PRO A 108 25.15 4.87 -0.46
CA PRO A 108 24.88 4.82 0.98
C PRO A 108 24.49 6.18 1.55
N ARG A 109 23.41 6.22 2.35
CA ARG A 109 22.80 7.43 2.94
C ARG A 109 22.16 8.41 1.95
N GLU A 110 22.21 8.16 0.67
CA GLU A 110 21.39 8.89 -0.30
C GLU A 110 19.97 8.36 -0.29
N VAL A 111 19.02 9.29 -0.11
CA VAL A 111 17.59 8.96 -0.12
C VAL A 111 17.11 8.87 -1.57
N PHE A 112 16.65 7.70 -1.98
CA PHE A 112 16.11 7.48 -3.31
C PHE A 112 14.63 7.05 -3.26
N PRO A 113 13.85 7.38 -4.32
CA PRO A 113 12.47 6.97 -4.40
C PRO A 113 12.34 5.49 -4.77
N ILE A 114 11.43 4.80 -4.09
CA ILE A 114 10.98 3.45 -4.42
C ILE A 114 9.53 3.56 -4.82
N ARG A 115 9.18 3.05 -5.99
CA ARG A 115 7.82 3.08 -6.54
C ARG A 115 7.36 1.69 -6.88
N ALA A 116 6.05 1.49 -6.81
CA ALA A 116 5.40 0.28 -7.28
C ALA A 116 3.95 0.56 -7.66
N THR A 117 3.39 -0.28 -8.50
CA THR A 117 1.94 -0.40 -8.68
C THR A 117 1.46 -1.51 -7.75
N VAL A 118 0.56 -1.17 -6.83
CA VAL A 118 0.01 -2.11 -5.84
C VAL A 118 -1.50 -1.97 -5.87
N PHE A 119 -2.20 -3.07 -6.09
CA PHE A 119 -3.66 -3.04 -6.23
C PHE A 119 -4.31 -4.27 -5.59
N ARG A 120 -5.61 -4.18 -5.36
CA ARG A 120 -6.42 -5.24 -4.80
C ARG A 120 -7.82 -5.22 -5.41
N GLU A 121 -8.42 -6.39 -5.61
CA GLU A 121 -9.83 -6.49 -5.91
C GLU A 121 -10.68 -6.30 -4.64
N GLY A 122 -11.84 -5.64 -4.80
CA GLY A 122 -12.78 -5.38 -3.72
C GLY A 122 -12.66 -3.99 -3.11
N HIS A 123 -13.37 -3.77 -2.00
CA HIS A 123 -13.49 -2.46 -1.34
C HIS A 123 -12.64 -2.32 -0.07
N ASP A 124 -12.03 -3.41 0.39
CA ASP A 124 -11.20 -3.37 1.58
C ASP A 124 -9.96 -2.51 1.35
N ARG A 125 -9.54 -1.80 2.38
CA ARG A 125 -8.33 -1.00 2.35
C ARG A 125 -7.10 -1.90 2.35
N PHE A 126 -6.06 -1.42 1.71
CA PHE A 126 -4.74 -2.05 1.69
C PHE A 126 -3.65 -1.00 1.81
N GLY A 127 -2.46 -1.46 2.13
CA GLY A 127 -1.27 -0.63 2.16
C GLY A 127 -0.10 -1.30 1.46
N ALA A 128 0.97 -0.54 1.28
CA ALA A 128 2.22 -1.03 0.75
C ALA A 128 3.38 -0.56 1.62
N THR A 129 4.44 -1.38 1.71
CA THR A 129 5.67 -1.07 2.42
C THR A 129 6.86 -1.40 1.53
N ALA A 130 7.76 -0.43 1.37
CA ALA A 130 9.07 -0.68 0.77
C ALA A 130 10.04 -1.13 1.86
N VAL A 131 10.84 -2.15 1.56
CA VAL A 131 11.82 -2.74 2.49
C VAL A 131 13.15 -2.86 1.79
N LEU A 132 14.21 -2.33 2.39
CA LEU A 132 15.57 -2.64 2.01
C LEU A 132 16.03 -3.90 2.75
N VAL A 133 16.57 -4.86 2.03
CA VAL A 133 17.10 -6.10 2.58
C VAL A 133 18.61 -5.98 2.68
N ARG A 134 19.16 -6.20 3.88
CA ARG A 134 20.59 -6.10 4.13
C ARG A 134 21.38 -7.19 3.38
N PRO A 135 22.70 -7.00 3.22
CA PRO A 135 23.57 -8.04 2.61
C PRO A 135 23.55 -9.40 3.32
N ASP A 136 23.20 -9.43 4.60
CA ASP A 136 23.03 -10.67 5.38
C ASP A 136 21.65 -11.33 5.22
N GLY A 137 20.76 -10.74 4.40
CA GLY A 137 19.41 -11.23 4.14
C GLY A 137 18.36 -10.78 5.16
N THR A 138 18.74 -10.02 6.20
CA THR A 138 17.79 -9.49 7.17
C THR A 138 17.10 -8.22 6.67
N ASP A 139 15.92 -7.92 7.23
CA ASP A 139 15.20 -6.69 6.93
C ASP A 139 15.95 -5.49 7.49
N GLY A 140 16.15 -4.50 6.63
CA GLY A 140 16.76 -3.23 6.93
C GLY A 140 15.75 -2.08 7.06
N PRO A 141 16.12 -0.87 6.64
CA PRO A 141 15.22 0.26 6.62
C PRO A 141 13.96 -0.05 5.81
N SER A 142 12.80 0.33 6.35
CA SER A 142 11.52 0.17 5.69
C SER A 142 10.66 1.43 5.87
N ALA A 143 9.73 1.67 4.94
CA ALA A 143 8.77 2.75 5.04
C ALA A 143 7.44 2.37 4.39
N ARG A 144 6.33 2.82 5.00
CA ARG A 144 5.01 2.78 4.38
C ARG A 144 5.04 3.62 3.12
N MET A 145 4.51 3.08 2.04
CA MET A 145 4.38 3.78 0.77
C MET A 145 3.09 4.61 0.76
N VAL A 146 3.14 5.76 0.10
CA VAL A 146 1.98 6.62 -0.09
C VAL A 146 1.56 6.63 -1.56
N GLU A 147 0.26 6.70 -1.82
CA GLU A 147 -0.26 6.82 -3.18
C GLU A 147 0.13 8.19 -3.76
N ILE A 148 0.81 8.18 -4.89
CA ILE A 148 1.28 9.42 -5.56
C ILE A 148 0.42 9.83 -6.76
N LEU A 149 -0.39 8.93 -7.27
CA LEU A 149 -1.31 9.17 -8.38
C LEU A 149 -2.67 8.53 -8.04
N PRO A 150 -3.60 9.30 -7.44
CA PRO A 150 -4.89 8.78 -7.03
C PRO A 150 -5.67 8.10 -8.16
N GLY A 151 -6.13 6.87 -7.92
CA GLY A 151 -6.86 6.07 -8.89
C GLY A 151 -5.99 5.35 -9.93
N LEU A 152 -4.66 5.40 -9.81
CA LEU A 152 -3.73 4.65 -10.66
C LEU A 152 -2.91 3.61 -9.86
N ASP A 153 -3.25 3.39 -8.61
CA ASP A 153 -2.61 2.40 -7.73
C ASP A 153 -1.07 2.55 -7.64
N ARG A 154 -0.57 3.77 -7.87
CA ARG A 154 0.85 4.08 -7.89
C ARG A 154 1.32 4.61 -6.56
N TYR A 155 2.26 3.92 -5.94
CA TYR A 155 2.77 4.19 -4.61
C TYR A 155 4.25 4.57 -4.63
N GLU A 156 4.68 5.44 -3.70
CA GLU A 156 6.09 5.81 -3.50
C GLU A 156 6.44 5.77 -2.00
N ALA A 157 7.64 5.32 -1.72
CA ALA A 157 8.34 5.58 -0.46
C ALA A 157 9.75 6.07 -0.76
N ARG A 158 10.43 6.60 0.25
CA ARG A 158 11.82 7.07 0.14
C ARG A 158 12.64 6.41 1.24
N LEU A 159 13.70 5.72 0.85
CA LEU A 159 14.62 5.04 1.76
C LEU A 159 16.07 5.32 1.37
N ALA A 160 16.97 5.02 2.29
CA ALA A 160 18.41 5.05 2.07
C ALA A 160 19.04 3.79 2.69
N ALA A 161 20.00 3.19 2.01
CA ALA A 161 20.87 2.19 2.61
C ALA A 161 21.77 2.86 3.66
N ASP A 162 21.94 2.25 4.83
CA ASP A 162 22.71 2.81 5.94
C ASP A 162 24.21 2.53 5.82
N ALA A 163 24.62 1.55 5.01
CA ALA A 163 25.99 1.12 4.80
C ALA A 163 26.24 0.70 3.34
N PRO A 164 27.51 0.65 2.88
CA PRO A 164 27.87 0.02 1.61
C PRO A 164 27.61 -1.49 1.64
N GLY A 165 27.32 -2.07 0.49
CA GLY A 165 27.14 -3.52 0.32
C GLY A 165 26.13 -3.88 -0.75
N ASP A 166 25.96 -5.18 -0.95
CA ASP A 166 24.96 -5.74 -1.87
C ASP A 166 23.61 -5.83 -1.15
N TRP A 167 22.81 -4.82 -1.34
CA TRP A 167 21.46 -4.74 -0.76
C TRP A 167 20.41 -5.35 -1.66
N GLY A 168 19.27 -5.64 -1.08
CA GLY A 168 18.05 -5.99 -1.81
C GLY A 168 16.96 -4.95 -1.63
N LEU A 169 16.04 -4.90 -2.58
CA LEU A 169 14.81 -4.11 -2.52
C LEU A 169 13.61 -5.04 -2.71
N ARG A 170 12.62 -4.98 -1.84
CA ARG A 170 11.31 -5.56 -2.08
C ARG A 170 10.20 -4.60 -1.67
N VAL A 171 9.03 -4.81 -2.24
CA VAL A 171 7.80 -4.11 -1.87
C VAL A 171 6.79 -5.14 -1.39
N GLU A 172 6.13 -4.84 -0.30
CA GLU A 172 5.11 -5.69 0.33
C GLU A 172 3.76 -5.00 0.25
N GLY A 173 2.80 -5.62 -0.46
CA GLY A 173 1.38 -5.26 -0.39
C GLY A 173 0.72 -6.01 0.78
N TRP A 174 -0.17 -5.37 1.53
CA TRP A 174 -0.84 -5.97 2.69
C TRP A 174 -2.25 -5.42 2.88
N SER A 175 -3.16 -6.26 3.41
CA SER A 175 -4.50 -5.83 3.81
C SER A 175 -4.42 -4.95 5.03
N ASP A 176 -5.16 -3.83 5.03
CA ASP A 176 -5.25 -2.88 6.14
C ASP A 176 -6.58 -3.08 6.91
N PRO A 177 -6.60 -3.92 7.95
CA PRO A 177 -7.83 -4.18 8.71
C PRO A 177 -8.34 -2.92 9.41
N TYR A 178 -7.42 -2.09 9.93
CA TYR A 178 -7.81 -0.86 10.58
C TYR A 178 -8.41 0.15 9.59
N GLY A 179 -7.76 0.35 8.45
CA GLY A 179 -8.25 1.25 7.42
C GLY A 179 -9.62 0.82 6.87
N THR A 180 -9.87 -0.48 6.73
CA THR A 180 -11.18 -1.02 6.32
C THR A 180 -12.21 -0.77 7.41
N TRP A 181 -11.93 -1.18 8.64
CA TRP A 181 -12.83 -1.00 9.76
C TRP A 181 -13.15 0.48 10.03
N SER A 182 -12.16 1.34 10.07
CA SER A 182 -12.36 2.77 10.37
C SER A 182 -13.26 3.45 9.36
N HIS A 183 -13.13 3.10 8.07
CA HIS A 183 -14.01 3.57 7.01
C HIS A 183 -15.46 3.10 7.23
N ASP A 184 -15.66 1.81 7.43
CA ASP A 184 -16.98 1.21 7.56
C ASP A 184 -17.68 1.63 8.85
N ALA A 185 -16.96 1.60 9.99
CA ALA A 185 -17.48 2.01 11.28
C ALA A 185 -17.83 3.50 11.31
N GLY A 186 -17.03 4.34 10.63
CA GLY A 186 -17.31 5.77 10.48
C GLY A 186 -18.61 6.08 9.74
N ILE A 187 -19.10 5.17 8.91
CA ILE A 187 -20.37 5.29 8.20
C ILE A 187 -21.50 4.60 8.98
N LYS A 188 -21.28 3.36 9.41
CA LYS A 188 -22.34 2.50 9.98
C LYS A 188 -22.75 2.91 11.38
N VAL A 189 -21.80 3.23 12.27
CA VAL A 189 -22.10 3.57 13.67
C VAL A 189 -22.95 4.83 13.78
N PRO A 190 -22.64 5.95 13.11
CA PRO A 190 -23.52 7.12 13.11
C PRO A 190 -24.89 6.86 12.49
N ALA A 191 -24.99 5.93 11.55
CA ALA A 191 -26.24 5.52 10.92
C ALA A 191 -27.07 4.54 11.78
N GLY A 192 -26.54 4.07 12.91
CA GLY A 192 -27.20 3.09 13.77
C GLY A 192 -27.23 1.67 13.19
N VAL A 193 -26.31 1.34 12.25
CA VAL A 193 -26.24 0.05 11.57
C VAL A 193 -25.09 -0.77 12.16
N ASP A 194 -25.35 -2.00 12.53
CA ASP A 194 -24.38 -2.97 13.05
C ASP A 194 -23.47 -2.40 14.18
N VAL A 195 -24.02 -1.51 15.02
CA VAL A 195 -23.24 -0.70 15.97
C VAL A 195 -22.36 -1.55 16.88
N ASP A 196 -22.94 -2.52 17.58
CA ASP A 196 -22.21 -3.35 18.54
C ASP A 196 -21.17 -4.23 17.83
N LEU A 197 -21.49 -4.72 16.62
CA LEU A 197 -20.56 -5.49 15.80
C LEU A 197 -19.36 -4.64 15.40
N MET A 198 -19.59 -3.42 14.90
CA MET A 198 -18.50 -2.52 14.48
C MET A 198 -17.59 -2.12 15.64
N LEU A 199 -18.16 -1.86 16.82
CA LEU A 199 -17.39 -1.47 17.99
C LEU A 199 -16.55 -2.66 18.53
N GLU A 200 -17.10 -3.88 18.59
CA GLU A 200 -16.36 -5.05 19.01
C GLU A 200 -15.29 -5.45 17.96
N GLU A 201 -15.59 -5.35 16.66
CA GLU A 201 -14.59 -5.58 15.61
C GLU A 201 -13.41 -4.63 15.74
N GLY A 202 -13.68 -3.33 15.96
CA GLY A 202 -12.65 -2.32 16.22
C GLY A 202 -11.80 -2.67 17.43
N ALA A 203 -12.43 -3.06 18.54
CA ALA A 203 -11.72 -3.46 19.75
C ALA A 203 -10.79 -4.66 19.51
N ARG A 204 -11.23 -5.66 18.76
CA ARG A 204 -10.37 -6.82 18.38
C ARG A 204 -9.21 -6.42 17.48
N ILE A 205 -9.42 -5.47 16.57
CA ILE A 205 -8.35 -4.93 15.72
C ILE A 205 -7.30 -4.22 16.59
N MET A 206 -7.72 -3.42 17.57
CA MET A 206 -6.81 -2.76 18.52
C MET A 206 -6.03 -3.76 19.36
N ASP A 207 -6.68 -4.79 19.92
CA ASP A 207 -6.01 -5.85 20.67
C ASP A 207 -4.94 -6.56 19.83
N ARG A 208 -5.28 -6.92 18.59
CA ARG A 208 -4.32 -7.55 17.65
C ARG A 208 -3.16 -6.62 17.32
N ALA A 209 -3.46 -5.34 17.10
CA ALA A 209 -2.45 -4.35 16.80
C ALA A 209 -1.52 -4.09 18.00
N ALA A 210 -2.04 -4.08 19.22
CA ALA A 210 -1.24 -3.95 20.45
C ALA A 210 -0.25 -5.11 20.59
N ALA A 211 -0.63 -6.31 20.16
CA ALA A 211 0.19 -7.54 20.26
C ALA A 211 1.20 -7.72 19.11
N VAL A 212 1.30 -6.77 18.15
CA VAL A 212 2.26 -6.89 17.04
C VAL A 212 3.70 -6.87 17.58
N PRO A 213 4.56 -7.85 17.20
CA PRO A 213 5.95 -7.87 17.63
C PRO A 213 6.70 -6.58 17.26
N GLY A 214 7.49 -6.06 18.19
CA GLY A 214 8.26 -4.83 18.02
C GLY A 214 7.48 -3.53 18.30
N ARG A 215 6.23 -3.63 18.73
CA ARG A 215 5.49 -2.46 19.21
C ARG A 215 6.00 -2.03 20.57
N GLU A 216 6.23 -0.73 20.73
CA GLU A 216 6.62 -0.14 22.00
C GLU A 216 5.48 -0.25 23.03
N GLU A 217 5.83 -0.40 24.31
CA GLU A 217 4.85 -0.57 25.40
C GLU A 217 3.87 0.61 25.49
N ALA A 218 4.36 1.83 25.32
CA ALA A 218 3.52 3.03 25.30
C ALA A 218 2.50 3.01 24.15
N ASP A 219 2.90 2.58 22.96
CA ASP A 219 2.04 2.43 21.79
C ASP A 219 1.01 1.31 21.99
N ALA A 220 1.42 0.20 22.59
CA ALA A 220 0.53 -0.89 22.93
C ALA A 220 -0.54 -0.47 23.96
N ALA A 221 -0.17 0.36 24.94
CA ALA A 221 -1.11 0.90 25.93
C ALA A 221 -2.19 1.77 25.26
N VAL A 222 -1.82 2.68 24.34
CA VAL A 222 -2.79 3.49 23.58
C VAL A 222 -3.84 2.62 22.88
N LEU A 223 -3.40 1.53 22.23
CA LEU A 223 -4.31 0.62 21.53
C LEU A 223 -5.19 -0.19 22.50
N THR A 224 -4.63 -0.62 23.62
CA THR A 224 -5.38 -1.35 24.65
C THR A 224 -6.44 -0.46 25.29
N ASP A 225 -6.11 0.80 25.59
CA ASP A 225 -7.08 1.78 26.13
C ASP A 225 -8.17 2.06 25.11
N ALA A 226 -7.84 2.20 23.84
CA ALA A 226 -8.82 2.35 22.77
C ALA A 226 -9.74 1.13 22.64
N ALA A 227 -9.22 -0.10 22.77
CA ALA A 227 -10.01 -1.32 22.76
C ALA A 227 -10.98 -1.37 23.95
N ALA A 228 -10.51 -0.98 25.12
CA ALA A 228 -11.36 -0.89 26.33
C ALA A 228 -12.48 0.15 26.16
N ALA A 229 -12.15 1.33 25.64
CA ALA A 229 -13.12 2.38 25.38
C ALA A 229 -14.18 1.99 24.32
N LEU A 230 -13.78 1.25 23.26
CA LEU A 230 -14.72 0.71 22.27
C LEU A 230 -15.71 -0.28 22.90
N ARG A 231 -15.36 -0.99 23.98
CA ARG A 231 -16.21 -1.93 24.70
C ARG A 231 -17.01 -1.31 25.86
N ASP A 232 -16.74 -0.06 26.22
CA ASP A 232 -17.41 0.60 27.34
C ASP A 232 -18.87 0.94 27.02
N GLU A 233 -19.79 0.03 27.32
CA GLU A 233 -21.23 0.18 27.09
C GLU A 233 -21.88 1.32 27.89
N SER A 234 -21.19 1.88 28.89
CA SER A 234 -21.68 3.05 29.65
C SER A 234 -21.60 4.35 28.85
N ALA A 235 -20.78 4.39 27.81
CA ALA A 235 -20.58 5.55 26.94
C ALA A 235 -21.42 5.45 25.64
N PRO A 236 -21.86 6.59 25.07
CA PRO A 236 -22.55 6.61 23.78
C PRO A 236 -21.69 6.01 22.65
N ALA A 237 -22.31 5.28 21.72
CA ALA A 237 -21.62 4.58 20.64
C ALA A 237 -20.68 5.48 19.81
N VAL A 238 -21.10 6.71 19.49
CA VAL A 238 -20.28 7.68 18.75
C VAL A 238 -19.04 8.11 19.54
N GLN A 239 -19.14 8.21 20.86
CA GLN A 239 -17.99 8.53 21.72
C GLN A 239 -17.01 7.33 21.78
N ARG A 240 -17.55 6.11 21.90
CA ARG A 240 -16.78 4.86 21.84
C ARG A 240 -16.03 4.76 20.52
N LEU A 241 -16.70 4.99 19.39
CA LEU A 241 -16.07 5.03 18.07
C LEU A 241 -14.96 6.08 18.01
N GLY A 242 -15.19 7.27 18.56
CA GLY A 242 -14.19 8.35 18.59
C GLY A 242 -12.87 7.94 19.26
N ALA A 243 -12.92 7.09 20.29
CA ALA A 243 -11.70 6.58 20.93
C ALA A 243 -10.87 5.69 19.95
N GLY A 244 -11.53 4.83 19.18
CA GLY A 244 -10.88 4.00 18.18
C GLY A 244 -10.39 4.75 16.93
N LEU A 245 -10.89 5.96 16.70
CA LEU A 245 -10.51 6.83 15.58
C LEU A 245 -9.66 8.03 16.04
N SER A 246 -9.14 8.03 17.27
CA SER A 246 -8.36 9.14 17.82
C SER A 246 -7.03 9.33 17.05
N GLU A 247 -6.52 10.56 17.07
CA GLU A 247 -5.24 10.91 16.45
C GLU A 247 -4.07 10.06 17.01
N ASP A 248 -4.11 9.73 18.30
CA ASP A 248 -3.10 8.89 18.95
C ASP A 248 -3.11 7.46 18.38
N VAL A 249 -4.30 6.86 18.21
CA VAL A 249 -4.45 5.54 17.59
C VAL A 249 -3.95 5.55 16.15
N VAL A 250 -4.32 6.55 15.36
CA VAL A 250 -3.85 6.71 13.99
C VAL A 250 -2.34 6.83 13.94
N ALA A 251 -1.74 7.68 14.79
CA ALA A 251 -0.29 7.88 14.83
C ALA A 251 0.47 6.62 15.22
N VAL A 252 -0.07 5.83 16.17
CA VAL A 252 0.50 4.52 16.56
C VAL A 252 0.47 3.53 15.39
N LEU A 253 -0.66 3.45 14.68
CA LEU A 253 -0.83 2.53 13.55
C LEU A 253 -0.09 2.98 12.29
N ASP A 254 0.16 4.28 12.11
CA ASP A 254 1.00 4.76 11.02
C ASP A 254 2.48 4.40 11.22
N ARG A 255 2.97 4.39 12.47
CA ARG A 255 4.35 3.94 12.78
C ARG A 255 4.54 2.44 12.57
N LEU A 256 3.61 1.63 13.06
CA LEU A 256 3.64 0.17 12.92
C LEU A 256 2.22 -0.36 12.65
N PRO A 257 1.81 -0.51 11.38
CA PRO A 257 0.46 -0.95 11.04
C PRO A 257 0.22 -2.43 11.38
N LEU A 258 -1.04 -2.77 11.66
CA LEU A 258 -1.49 -4.15 11.62
C LEU A 258 -1.62 -4.58 10.16
N ARG A 259 -0.85 -5.59 9.75
CA ARG A 259 -0.79 -6.04 8.36
C ARG A 259 -1.27 -7.47 8.23
N ASP A 260 -2.32 -7.67 7.45
CA ASP A 260 -2.83 -9.00 7.12
C ASP A 260 -2.49 -9.36 5.66
N HIS A 261 -2.37 -10.64 5.36
CA HIS A 261 -2.18 -11.16 4.00
C HIS A 261 -1.04 -10.48 3.23
N VAL A 262 0.11 -10.33 3.86
CA VAL A 262 1.29 -9.72 3.24
C VAL A 262 1.70 -10.49 1.99
N SER A 263 1.80 -9.78 0.88
CA SER A 263 2.20 -10.29 -0.44
C SER A 263 3.48 -9.56 -0.88
N PRO A 264 4.66 -10.17 -0.72
CA PRO A 264 5.91 -9.55 -1.15
C PRO A 264 6.12 -9.68 -2.66
N SER A 265 6.76 -8.69 -3.27
CA SER A 265 7.39 -8.80 -4.57
C SER A 265 8.61 -9.74 -4.52
N ALA A 266 9.24 -10.00 -5.66
CA ALA A 266 10.62 -10.49 -5.67
C ALA A 266 11.55 -9.49 -4.94
N THR A 267 12.69 -9.98 -4.44
CA THR A 267 13.76 -9.11 -3.93
C THR A 267 14.70 -8.79 -5.09
N TYR A 268 14.83 -7.51 -5.42
CA TYR A 268 15.64 -6.99 -6.51
C TYR A 268 16.99 -6.48 -5.98
N PRO A 269 18.09 -6.73 -6.71
CA PRO A 269 19.42 -6.35 -6.24
C PRO A 269 19.64 -4.83 -6.33
N LEU A 270 20.32 -4.28 -5.30
CA LEU A 270 20.82 -2.90 -5.22
C LEU A 270 22.32 -2.92 -4.90
N GLN A 271 23.09 -2.01 -5.51
CA GLN A 271 24.52 -1.87 -5.28
C GLN A 271 24.97 -0.41 -5.29
#